data_25007e93714ee700cab7e444e4e55531
#
_entry.id   25007e93714ee700cab7e444e4e55531
#
_cell.length_a   1.000
_cell.length_b   1.000
_cell.length_c   1.000
_cell.angle_alpha   90.00
_cell.angle_beta   90.00
_cell.angle_gamma   90.00
#
_symmetry.space_group_name_H-M   'P 1'
#
loop_
_entity.id
_entity.type
_entity.pdbx_description
1 polymer ?
#
loop_
_entity_poly.entity_id
_entity_poly.type
_entity_poly.pdbx_seq_one_letter_code
_entity_poly.pdbx_strand_id
1 'polypeptide(L)'
;AQFPHLKSDIPIVILFRVLGCLSDKEIIYNIIDNNNSEIDKVMIKILQKSFRDYSEYKTENDALEYTMNHFNHNNTNFSIEVKQDYCRNIIKKDILPHLEDSITKVQYIGLMINKLLKCFLGVEECSNRDSYNNKRIETTGVLMGNLINQCVSRITKDIKTAVKKEISLGLINTNSDYGIIINDVNISKMIKSNYIETVLKSALATGNWGMKNNINKQGVSQVLNRLTFMSTISHMRRLSTPVDNTGKLIAPRKLQNSQWGYICPTETPEGQSVGVVKNLSMMCEITNDIPKEHYITYIEEYIIKLSDIDIYKINKILLSKIFINGEWMGYTKQTTEMLNKIKQLRTDCIINPYISVTYSHKDNSIYIFSDRGRCTRPLFKSDIRNINPEDIKWGNWESILLQNNFIEFIDIHEVNNTLIGNYLTQIDKNYSHYEMNPTLILGCIANTIPFLNHNQAPRNTYQSAMGKQAIGVHCTNFNQRFDTFSHVLHYSQKPMINTKIMKYLNFNSLPNGNNVIVAIATYSGYNQEDSVIINQSAIDRGLFSSTFYRTYKDEEQKNQITGDEDKFCKPDINKLLYPKPTL
;
A
#
# COMPACT_ATOMS: atom_id res chain seq x y z
N ALA A 1 -25.24 -10.82 -3.79
CA ALA A 1 -24.27 -10.06 -2.98
C ALA A 1 -23.72 -10.94 -1.87
N GLN A 2 -22.40 -10.84 -1.64
CA GLN A 2 -21.72 -11.55 -0.56
C GLN A 2 -21.09 -10.51 0.39
N PHE A 3 -21.31 -10.68 1.69
CA PHE A 3 -20.68 -9.85 2.72
C PHE A 3 -20.39 -10.68 3.97
N PRO A 4 -19.59 -10.17 4.93
CA PRO A 4 -19.17 -10.95 6.09
C PRO A 4 -20.36 -11.59 6.84
N HIS A 5 -20.11 -12.75 7.44
CA HIS A 5 -21.08 -13.53 8.21
C HIS A 5 -22.20 -14.23 7.42
N LEU A 6 -22.26 -14.13 6.09
CA LEU A 6 -23.20 -14.88 5.28
C LEU A 6 -22.69 -16.30 4.97
N LYS A 7 -23.62 -17.27 4.96
CA LYS A 7 -23.39 -18.64 4.48
C LYS A 7 -23.45 -18.76 2.96
N SER A 8 -24.31 -17.98 2.35
CA SER A 8 -24.59 -17.97 0.92
C SER A 8 -24.89 -16.57 0.42
N ASP A 9 -24.82 -16.39 -0.88
CA ASP A 9 -25.08 -15.12 -1.53
C ASP A 9 -26.53 -14.66 -1.35
N ILE A 10 -26.72 -13.37 -1.12
CA ILE A 10 -28.05 -12.74 -1.04
C ILE A 10 -28.37 -12.05 -2.38
N PRO A 11 -29.61 -12.17 -2.88
CA PRO A 11 -30.08 -11.44 -4.04
C PRO A 11 -30.01 -9.94 -3.85
N ILE A 12 -29.68 -9.23 -4.93
CA ILE A 12 -29.53 -7.78 -4.90
C ILE A 12 -30.83 -7.08 -4.49
N VAL A 13 -31.96 -7.55 -4.99
CA VAL A 13 -33.29 -7.00 -4.69
C VAL A 13 -33.57 -7.06 -3.19
N ILE A 14 -33.28 -8.18 -2.53
CA ILE A 14 -33.40 -8.33 -1.09
C ILE A 14 -32.51 -7.33 -0.34
N LEU A 15 -31.28 -7.14 -0.78
CA LEU A 15 -30.36 -6.17 -0.17
C LEU A 15 -30.92 -4.74 -0.22
N PHE A 16 -31.48 -4.32 -1.36
CA PHE A 16 -32.10 -3.01 -1.48
C PHE A 16 -33.28 -2.84 -0.53
N ARG A 17 -34.16 -3.86 -0.42
CA ARG A 17 -35.31 -3.83 0.47
C ARG A 17 -34.94 -3.77 1.95
N VAL A 18 -33.88 -4.48 2.35
CA VAL A 18 -33.33 -4.40 3.72
C VAL A 18 -32.76 -3.01 4.04
N LEU A 19 -32.24 -2.30 3.04
CA LEU A 19 -31.76 -0.92 3.18
C LEU A 19 -32.85 0.13 3.12
N GLY A 20 -34.11 -0.27 3.01
CA GLY A 20 -35.30 0.61 3.03
C GLY A 20 -35.81 1.01 1.65
N CYS A 21 -35.20 0.53 0.55
CA CYS A 21 -35.70 0.77 -0.81
C CYS A 21 -36.68 -0.32 -1.21
N LEU A 22 -37.99 -0.09 -0.99
CA LEU A 22 -39.04 -1.11 -1.12
C LEU A 22 -39.58 -1.25 -2.53
N SER A 23 -39.68 -0.14 -3.27
CA SER A 23 -40.28 -0.11 -4.60
C SER A 23 -39.33 -0.59 -5.68
N ASP A 24 -39.76 -1.53 -6.52
CA ASP A 24 -39.00 -2.01 -7.67
C ASP A 24 -38.63 -0.88 -8.63
N LYS A 25 -39.50 0.11 -8.77
CA LYS A 25 -39.30 1.30 -9.56
C LYS A 25 -38.14 2.14 -9.00
N GLU A 26 -38.12 2.32 -7.69
CA GLU A 26 -37.06 3.06 -6.98
C GLU A 26 -35.71 2.36 -7.10
N ILE A 27 -35.70 1.03 -6.97
CA ILE A 27 -34.48 0.22 -7.18
C ILE A 27 -33.91 0.44 -8.59
N ILE A 28 -34.77 0.39 -9.61
CA ILE A 28 -34.39 0.62 -11.01
C ILE A 28 -33.81 2.03 -11.18
N TYR A 29 -34.43 3.06 -10.63
CA TYR A 29 -33.96 4.44 -10.71
C TYR A 29 -32.60 4.65 -10.01
N ASN A 30 -32.31 3.92 -8.95
CA ASN A 30 -31.01 3.96 -8.29
C ASN A 30 -29.92 3.27 -9.12
N ILE A 31 -30.27 2.24 -9.91
CA ILE A 31 -29.32 1.49 -10.72
C ILE A 31 -29.05 2.18 -12.06
N ILE A 32 -30.05 2.75 -12.71
CA ILE A 32 -30.01 3.22 -14.08
C ILE A 32 -29.87 4.74 -14.12
N ASP A 33 -29.00 5.21 -15.01
CA ASP A 33 -28.74 6.66 -15.17
C ASP A 33 -29.83 7.35 -16.02
N ASN A 34 -30.35 6.67 -17.07
CA ASN A 34 -31.36 7.22 -17.97
C ASN A 34 -32.24 6.10 -18.54
N ASN A 35 -33.55 6.15 -18.28
CA ASN A 35 -34.50 5.12 -18.73
C ASN A 35 -34.74 5.06 -20.23
N ASN A 36 -34.16 5.96 -21.02
CA ASN A 36 -34.45 6.13 -22.45
C ASN A 36 -33.41 5.52 -23.38
N SER A 37 -32.22 5.14 -22.87
CA SER A 37 -31.21 4.49 -23.71
C SER A 37 -31.56 3.03 -24.01
N GLU A 38 -31.14 2.52 -25.18
CA GLU A 38 -31.33 1.11 -25.52
C GLU A 38 -30.59 0.18 -24.57
N ILE A 39 -29.41 0.61 -24.11
CA ILE A 39 -28.58 -0.14 -23.13
C ILE A 39 -29.34 -0.28 -21.81
N ASP A 40 -29.96 0.80 -21.34
CA ASP A 40 -30.70 0.80 -20.08
C ASP A 40 -31.95 -0.11 -20.16
N LYS A 41 -32.61 -0.14 -21.30
CA LYS A 41 -33.73 -1.08 -21.53
C LYS A 41 -33.29 -2.54 -21.46
N VAL A 42 -32.11 -2.86 -21.96
CA VAL A 42 -31.53 -4.22 -21.84
C VAL A 42 -31.17 -4.53 -20.40
N MET A 43 -30.56 -3.58 -19.66
CA MET A 43 -30.27 -3.75 -18.23
C MET A 43 -31.54 -4.00 -17.40
N ILE A 44 -32.63 -3.27 -17.67
CA ILE A 44 -33.93 -3.50 -17.03
C ILE A 44 -34.43 -4.92 -17.29
N LYS A 45 -34.31 -5.43 -18.51
CA LYS A 45 -34.71 -6.81 -18.84
C LYS A 45 -33.91 -7.85 -18.05
N ILE A 46 -32.62 -7.63 -17.86
CA ILE A 46 -31.78 -8.52 -17.03
C ILE A 46 -32.24 -8.51 -15.58
N LEU A 47 -32.53 -7.34 -15.02
CA LEU A 47 -33.00 -7.19 -13.64
C LEU A 47 -34.40 -7.75 -13.40
N GLN A 48 -35.27 -7.74 -14.42
CA GLN A 48 -36.64 -8.26 -14.30
C GLN A 48 -36.72 -9.69 -13.77
N LYS A 49 -35.78 -10.55 -14.11
CA LYS A 49 -35.71 -11.91 -13.60
C LYS A 49 -35.57 -11.91 -12.07
N SER A 50 -34.62 -11.13 -11.53
CA SER A 50 -34.44 -11.02 -10.09
C SER A 50 -35.65 -10.46 -9.37
N PHE A 51 -36.37 -9.51 -9.95
CA PHE A 51 -37.62 -8.99 -9.38
C PHE A 51 -38.72 -10.04 -9.34
N ARG A 52 -38.87 -10.88 -10.37
CA ARG A 52 -39.86 -11.97 -10.41
C ARG A 52 -39.57 -13.05 -9.39
N ASP A 53 -38.29 -13.48 -9.32
CA ASP A 53 -37.86 -14.59 -8.45
C ASP A 53 -38.04 -14.25 -6.96
N TYR A 54 -38.02 -12.97 -6.58
CA TYR A 54 -38.13 -12.49 -5.19
C TYR A 54 -39.33 -11.55 -4.96
N SER A 55 -40.41 -11.69 -5.75
CA SER A 55 -41.61 -10.86 -5.67
C SER A 55 -42.40 -11.04 -4.37
N GLU A 56 -42.18 -12.14 -3.65
CA GLU A 56 -42.87 -12.45 -2.38
C GLU A 56 -42.37 -11.58 -1.22
N TYR A 57 -41.09 -11.17 -1.20
CA TYR A 57 -40.48 -10.44 -0.11
C TYR A 57 -40.63 -8.91 -0.31
N LYS A 58 -41.81 -8.36 -0.10
CA LYS A 58 -42.13 -6.95 -0.39
C LYS A 58 -41.81 -5.98 0.73
N THR A 59 -41.86 -6.43 1.97
CA THR A 59 -41.59 -5.58 3.13
C THR A 59 -40.13 -5.67 3.60
N GLU A 60 -39.69 -4.66 4.36
CA GLU A 60 -38.37 -4.68 5.00
C GLU A 60 -38.21 -5.89 5.94
N ASN A 61 -39.27 -6.22 6.68
CA ASN A 61 -39.24 -7.33 7.62
C ASN A 61 -39.09 -8.69 6.91
N ASP A 62 -39.80 -8.91 5.79
CA ASP A 62 -39.67 -10.13 4.99
C ASP A 62 -38.27 -10.28 4.44
N ALA A 63 -37.69 -9.17 3.94
CA ALA A 63 -36.31 -9.14 3.43
C ALA A 63 -35.29 -9.38 4.53
N LEU A 64 -35.50 -8.86 5.73
CA LEU A 64 -34.68 -9.14 6.91
C LEU A 64 -34.75 -10.60 7.33
N GLU A 65 -35.94 -11.19 7.34
CA GLU A 65 -36.13 -12.60 7.66
C GLU A 65 -35.41 -13.51 6.66
N TYR A 66 -35.52 -13.22 5.37
CA TYR A 66 -34.76 -13.92 4.33
C TYR A 66 -33.27 -13.82 4.60
N THR A 67 -32.79 -12.62 4.89
CA THR A 67 -31.35 -12.38 5.15
C THR A 67 -30.85 -13.11 6.39
N MET A 68 -31.65 -13.12 7.49
CA MET A 68 -31.34 -13.82 8.73
C MET A 68 -31.12 -15.33 8.51
N ASN A 69 -31.91 -15.95 7.64
CA ASN A 69 -31.78 -17.39 7.34
C ASN A 69 -30.44 -17.73 6.66
N HIS A 70 -29.82 -16.75 6.05
CA HIS A 70 -28.54 -16.89 5.34
C HIS A 70 -27.32 -16.50 6.19
N PHE A 71 -27.52 -16.02 7.43
CA PHE A 71 -26.42 -15.73 8.34
C PHE A 71 -25.88 -16.98 9.05
N ASN A 72 -24.59 -16.95 9.40
CA ASN A 72 -23.95 -17.93 10.27
C ASN A 72 -24.37 -17.70 11.73
N HIS A 73 -25.48 -18.28 12.16
CA HIS A 73 -25.89 -18.27 13.56
C HIS A 73 -25.36 -19.51 14.28
N ASN A 74 -24.40 -19.31 15.17
CA ASN A 74 -23.97 -20.37 16.10
C ASN A 74 -24.88 -20.49 17.33
N ASN A 75 -25.86 -19.58 17.52
CA ASN A 75 -26.77 -19.55 18.67
C ASN A 75 -28.23 -19.59 18.19
N THR A 76 -28.86 -20.71 18.41
CA THR A 76 -30.28 -21.00 18.02
C THR A 76 -31.33 -20.37 18.94
N ASN A 77 -30.94 -19.83 20.12
CA ASN A 77 -31.87 -19.48 21.22
C ASN A 77 -32.18 -17.98 21.34
N PHE A 78 -31.89 -17.14 20.35
CA PHE A 78 -32.25 -15.73 20.40
C PHE A 78 -33.69 -15.51 19.85
N SER A 79 -34.41 -14.54 20.46
CA SER A 79 -35.69 -14.07 19.92
C SER A 79 -35.53 -13.50 18.51
N ILE A 80 -36.60 -13.49 17.74
CA ILE A 80 -36.62 -12.99 16.35
C ILE A 80 -36.16 -11.53 16.31
N GLU A 81 -36.60 -10.70 17.25
CA GLU A 81 -36.22 -9.29 17.35
C GLU A 81 -34.71 -9.08 17.53
N VAL A 82 -34.10 -9.85 18.43
CA VAL A 82 -32.64 -9.78 18.67
C VAL A 82 -31.84 -10.20 17.42
N LYS A 83 -32.35 -11.16 16.65
CA LYS A 83 -31.79 -11.58 15.38
C LYS A 83 -31.90 -10.50 14.30
N GLN A 84 -33.06 -9.82 14.23
CA GLN A 84 -33.28 -8.70 13.32
C GLN A 84 -32.35 -7.54 13.62
N ASP A 85 -32.22 -7.14 14.88
CA ASP A 85 -31.32 -6.06 15.30
C ASP A 85 -29.85 -6.42 15.04
N TYR A 86 -29.46 -7.67 15.24
CA TYR A 86 -28.15 -8.16 14.89
C TYR A 86 -27.88 -8.05 13.39
N CYS A 87 -28.84 -8.45 12.56
CA CYS A 87 -28.77 -8.34 11.11
C CYS A 87 -28.66 -6.87 10.66
N ARG A 88 -29.50 -5.97 11.18
CA ARG A 88 -29.43 -4.53 10.90
C ARG A 88 -28.08 -3.94 11.28
N ASN A 89 -27.53 -4.33 12.43
CA ASN A 89 -26.23 -3.86 12.90
C ASN A 89 -25.07 -4.30 11.98
N ILE A 90 -25.11 -5.54 11.48
CA ILE A 90 -24.10 -6.03 10.51
C ILE A 90 -24.23 -5.26 9.21
N ILE A 91 -25.43 -5.13 8.67
CA ILE A 91 -25.66 -4.41 7.41
C ILE A 91 -25.22 -2.95 7.52
N LYS A 92 -25.50 -2.32 8.67
CA LYS A 92 -25.07 -0.93 8.92
C LYS A 92 -23.54 -0.80 9.02
N LYS A 93 -22.86 -1.74 9.67
CA LYS A 93 -21.43 -1.64 10.00
C LYS A 93 -20.50 -2.28 8.95
N ASP A 94 -20.93 -3.38 8.32
CA ASP A 94 -20.05 -4.19 7.48
C ASP A 94 -20.28 -3.95 5.98
N ILE A 95 -21.49 -3.50 5.59
CA ILE A 95 -21.75 -3.11 4.19
C ILE A 95 -21.42 -1.63 4.02
N LEU A 96 -20.42 -1.34 3.17
CA LEU A 96 -19.94 0.03 2.87
C LEU A 96 -19.76 0.84 4.17
N PRO A 97 -18.83 0.46 5.05
CA PRO A 97 -18.65 1.05 6.37
C PRO A 97 -18.27 2.54 6.35
N HIS A 98 -17.81 3.04 5.21
CA HIS A 98 -17.45 4.44 4.99
C HIS A 98 -18.67 5.35 4.72
N LEU A 99 -19.87 4.75 4.52
CA LEU A 99 -21.13 5.47 4.34
C LEU A 99 -22.01 5.26 5.57
N GLU A 100 -22.49 6.34 6.17
CA GLU A 100 -23.30 6.27 7.38
C GLU A 100 -24.78 6.06 7.07
N ASP A 101 -25.30 6.76 6.05
CA ASP A 101 -26.72 6.80 5.71
C ASP A 101 -27.14 5.64 4.81
N SER A 102 -28.33 5.08 5.05
CA SER A 102 -28.92 4.03 4.22
C SER A 102 -29.19 4.50 2.79
N ILE A 103 -29.60 5.75 2.60
CA ILE A 103 -29.90 6.33 1.29
C ILE A 103 -28.63 6.38 0.44
N THR A 104 -27.51 6.87 1.00
CA THR A 104 -26.22 6.93 0.29
C THR A 104 -25.71 5.52 -0.04
N LYS A 105 -25.93 4.53 0.84
CA LYS A 105 -25.59 3.13 0.57
C LYS A 105 -26.39 2.57 -0.60
N VAL A 106 -27.70 2.81 -0.64
CA VAL A 106 -28.58 2.38 -1.74
C VAL A 106 -28.10 2.94 -3.08
N GLN A 107 -27.82 4.23 -3.14
CA GLN A 107 -27.35 4.89 -4.36
C GLN A 107 -25.98 4.36 -4.79
N TYR A 108 -25.06 4.15 -3.83
CA TYR A 108 -23.71 3.63 -4.13
C TYR A 108 -23.76 2.19 -4.63
N ILE A 109 -24.59 1.33 -4.03
CA ILE A 109 -24.83 -0.03 -4.51
C ILE A 109 -25.45 0.01 -5.91
N GLY A 110 -26.40 0.91 -6.16
CA GLY A 110 -26.96 1.13 -7.48
C GLY A 110 -25.90 1.45 -8.53
N LEU A 111 -24.97 2.36 -8.21
CA LEU A 111 -23.84 2.69 -9.08
C LEU A 111 -22.92 1.48 -9.34
N MET A 112 -22.62 0.69 -8.30
CA MET A 112 -21.80 -0.53 -8.46
C MET A 112 -22.47 -1.54 -9.40
N ILE A 113 -23.77 -1.71 -9.29
CA ILE A 113 -24.55 -2.61 -10.16
C ILE A 113 -24.61 -2.06 -11.59
N ASN A 114 -24.80 -0.77 -11.76
CA ASN A 114 -24.77 -0.12 -13.07
C ASN A 114 -23.47 -0.41 -13.80
N LYS A 115 -22.32 -0.18 -13.13
CA LYS A 115 -20.99 -0.48 -13.70
C LYS A 115 -20.82 -1.97 -14.01
N LEU A 116 -21.29 -2.85 -13.11
CA LEU A 116 -21.22 -4.30 -13.33
C LEU A 116 -22.02 -4.71 -14.58
N LEU A 117 -23.24 -4.20 -14.74
CA LEU A 117 -24.10 -4.50 -15.89
C LEU A 117 -23.52 -3.94 -17.19
N LYS A 118 -22.94 -2.73 -17.17
CA LYS A 118 -22.26 -2.16 -18.34
C LYS A 118 -21.05 -3.01 -18.76
N CYS A 119 -20.24 -3.48 -17.80
CA CYS A 119 -19.16 -4.41 -18.07
C CYS A 119 -19.66 -5.76 -18.63
N PHE A 120 -20.76 -6.30 -18.04
CA PHE A 120 -21.35 -7.55 -18.50
C PHE A 120 -21.88 -7.47 -19.94
N LEU A 121 -22.44 -6.32 -20.33
CA LEU A 121 -22.91 -6.05 -21.67
C LEU A 121 -21.80 -5.67 -22.66
N GLY A 122 -20.56 -5.57 -22.20
CA GLY A 122 -19.42 -5.17 -23.04
C GLY A 122 -19.41 -3.68 -23.43
N VAL A 123 -20.23 -2.85 -22.81
CA VAL A 123 -20.25 -1.39 -23.02
C VAL A 123 -19.03 -0.73 -22.40
N GLU A 124 -18.61 -1.24 -21.26
CA GLU A 124 -17.42 -0.79 -20.53
C GLU A 124 -16.45 -1.94 -20.32
N GLU A 125 -15.16 -1.64 -20.40
CA GLU A 125 -14.11 -2.58 -20.02
C GLU A 125 -14.02 -2.70 -18.51
N CYS A 126 -13.71 -3.90 -18.03
CA CYS A 126 -13.43 -4.12 -16.61
C CYS A 126 -12.20 -3.32 -16.17
N SER A 127 -12.24 -2.71 -15.01
CA SER A 127 -11.09 -1.99 -14.45
C SER A 127 -9.90 -2.94 -14.25
N ASN A 128 -8.70 -2.46 -14.61
CA ASN A 128 -7.49 -3.24 -14.46
C ASN A 128 -7.09 -3.34 -12.98
N ARG A 129 -7.20 -4.55 -12.40
CA ARG A 129 -6.81 -4.83 -11.01
C ARG A 129 -5.32 -4.55 -10.74
N ASP A 130 -4.47 -4.70 -11.74
CA ASP A 130 -3.01 -4.55 -11.60
C ASP A 130 -2.54 -3.11 -11.81
N SER A 131 -3.41 -2.21 -12.26
CA SER A 131 -3.12 -0.78 -12.33
C SER A 131 -2.89 -0.20 -10.93
N TYR A 132 -1.85 0.62 -10.79
CA TYR A 132 -1.53 1.30 -9.53
C TYR A 132 -2.54 2.39 -9.15
N ASN A 133 -3.44 2.78 -10.04
CA ASN A 133 -4.61 3.56 -9.68
C ASN A 133 -5.47 2.85 -8.63
N ASN A 134 -5.58 1.52 -8.74
CA ASN A 134 -6.41 0.69 -7.88
C ASN A 134 -5.63 0.08 -6.70
N LYS A 135 -4.37 0.46 -6.51
CA LYS A 135 -3.51 -0.05 -5.43
C LYS A 135 -3.12 1.05 -4.46
N ARG A 136 -2.91 0.66 -3.21
CA ARG A 136 -2.36 1.52 -2.15
C ARG A 136 -1.18 0.82 -1.51
N ILE A 137 -0.16 1.59 -1.15
CA ILE A 137 1.03 1.09 -0.47
C ILE A 137 0.82 1.26 1.02
N GLU A 138 0.92 0.17 1.77
CA GLU A 138 0.87 0.21 3.22
C GLU A 138 2.24 0.62 3.77
N THR A 139 2.28 1.76 4.43
CA THR A 139 3.47 2.26 5.11
C THR A 139 3.62 1.63 6.50
N THR A 140 4.80 1.76 7.09
CA THR A 140 5.11 1.22 8.43
C THR A 140 4.10 1.65 9.50
N GLY A 141 3.69 2.93 9.49
CA GLY A 141 2.72 3.44 10.47
C GLY A 141 1.36 2.75 10.37
N VAL A 142 0.89 2.48 9.16
CA VAL A 142 -0.37 1.75 8.92
C VAL A 142 -0.28 0.31 9.43
N LEU A 143 0.80 -0.37 9.09
CA LEU A 143 1.01 -1.76 9.50
C LEU A 143 1.11 -1.91 11.02
N MET A 144 1.88 -1.03 11.67
CA MET A 144 1.99 -1.00 13.14
C MET A 144 0.67 -0.64 13.80
N GLY A 145 -0.02 0.38 13.30
CA GLY A 145 -1.33 0.80 13.82
C GLY A 145 -2.37 -0.32 13.75
N ASN A 146 -2.43 -1.05 12.63
CA ASN A 146 -3.32 -2.19 12.48
C ASN A 146 -2.99 -3.31 13.49
N LEU A 147 -1.70 -3.61 13.69
CA LEU A 147 -1.28 -4.63 14.66
C LEU A 147 -1.64 -4.24 16.09
N ILE A 148 -1.37 -3.00 16.50
CA ILE A 148 -1.73 -2.47 17.82
C ILE A 148 -3.24 -2.49 18.02
N ASN A 149 -4.03 -2.07 17.01
CA ASN A 149 -5.49 -2.09 17.09
C ASN A 149 -6.04 -3.51 17.28
N GLN A 150 -5.45 -4.51 16.60
CA GLN A 150 -5.79 -5.91 16.83
C GLN A 150 -5.47 -6.35 18.26
N CYS A 151 -4.33 -5.94 18.81
CA CYS A 151 -3.95 -6.24 20.19
C CYS A 151 -4.94 -5.63 21.19
N VAL A 152 -5.29 -4.35 21.03
CA VAL A 152 -6.26 -3.66 21.89
C VAL A 152 -7.64 -4.30 21.80
N SER A 153 -8.09 -4.63 20.60
CA SER A 153 -9.37 -5.32 20.37
C SER A 153 -9.39 -6.69 21.06
N ARG A 154 -8.29 -7.41 21.03
CA ARG A 154 -8.17 -8.71 21.73
C ARG A 154 -8.19 -8.54 23.25
N ILE A 155 -7.43 -7.59 23.78
CA ILE A 155 -7.44 -7.28 25.23
C ILE A 155 -8.85 -6.92 25.67
N THR A 156 -9.53 -6.03 24.94
CA THR A 156 -10.93 -5.66 25.25
C THR A 156 -11.86 -6.86 25.26
N LYS A 157 -11.70 -7.79 24.31
CA LYS A 157 -12.48 -9.03 24.28
C LYS A 157 -12.17 -9.94 25.45
N ASP A 158 -10.90 -10.07 25.81
CA ASP A 158 -10.47 -10.92 26.91
C ASP A 158 -10.97 -10.36 28.26
N ILE A 159 -10.91 -9.03 28.45
CA ILE A 159 -11.50 -8.36 29.64
C ILE A 159 -13.01 -8.61 29.71
N LYS A 160 -13.75 -8.37 28.60
CA LYS A 160 -15.19 -8.65 28.57
C LYS A 160 -15.53 -10.10 28.90
N THR A 161 -14.72 -11.04 28.44
CA THR A 161 -14.91 -12.47 28.72
C THR A 161 -14.60 -12.80 30.18
N ALA A 162 -13.55 -12.20 30.75
CA ALA A 162 -13.19 -12.37 32.16
C ALA A 162 -14.28 -11.81 33.09
N VAL A 163 -14.76 -10.58 32.82
CA VAL A 163 -15.83 -9.95 33.58
C VAL A 163 -17.12 -10.80 33.51
N LYS A 164 -17.49 -11.27 32.33
CA LYS A 164 -18.67 -12.17 32.19
C LYS A 164 -18.51 -13.46 32.98
N LYS A 165 -17.32 -14.02 33.02
CA LYS A 165 -17.01 -15.22 33.81
C LYS A 165 -17.14 -14.97 35.32
N GLU A 166 -16.61 -13.86 35.82
CA GLU A 166 -16.76 -13.48 37.24
C GLU A 166 -18.23 -13.28 37.62
N ILE A 167 -19.03 -12.63 36.74
CA ILE A 167 -20.47 -12.48 36.97
C ILE A 167 -21.18 -13.84 36.98
N SER A 168 -20.84 -14.74 36.05
CA SER A 168 -21.47 -16.07 35.97
C SER A 168 -21.14 -17.01 37.09
N LEU A 169 -19.99 -16.80 37.75
CA LEU A 169 -19.56 -17.58 38.95
C LEU A 169 -20.33 -17.18 40.23
N GLY A 170 -21.26 -16.23 40.16
CA GLY A 170 -22.12 -15.85 41.27
C GLY A 170 -21.42 -15.09 42.40
N LEU A 171 -20.22 -14.57 42.15
CA LEU A 171 -19.49 -13.72 43.09
C LEU A 171 -20.18 -12.37 43.33
N ILE A 172 -21.24 -12.08 42.59
CA ILE A 172 -22.03 -10.86 42.70
C ILE A 172 -23.48 -11.25 42.88
N ASN A 173 -24.01 -11.01 44.09
CA ASN A 173 -25.45 -10.94 44.29
C ASN A 173 -25.99 -9.73 43.52
N THR A 174 -27.16 -9.87 42.92
CA THR A 174 -27.82 -8.94 41.98
C THR A 174 -27.99 -7.49 42.46
N ASN A 175 -27.61 -7.18 43.69
CA ASN A 175 -27.67 -5.84 44.31
C ASN A 175 -26.31 -5.25 44.69
N SER A 176 -25.20 -5.85 44.28
CA SER A 176 -23.86 -5.39 44.69
C SER A 176 -23.20 -4.52 43.64
N ASP A 177 -22.44 -3.55 44.12
CA ASP A 177 -21.72 -2.56 43.31
C ASP A 177 -20.67 -3.26 42.42
N TYR A 178 -20.72 -3.06 41.13
CA TYR A 178 -19.75 -3.60 40.16
C TYR A 178 -18.31 -3.14 40.45
N GLY A 179 -18.12 -2.11 41.28
CA GLY A 179 -16.80 -1.66 41.78
C GLY A 179 -15.99 -2.74 42.48
N ILE A 180 -16.64 -3.79 43.02
CA ILE A 180 -15.96 -4.91 43.70
C ILE A 180 -15.17 -5.77 42.70
N ILE A 181 -15.60 -5.83 41.42
CA ILE A 181 -14.91 -6.59 40.37
C ILE A 181 -13.68 -5.83 39.89
N ILE A 182 -13.73 -4.50 39.94
CA ILE A 182 -12.68 -3.60 39.40
C ILE A 182 -11.72 -3.24 40.55
N ASN A 183 -11.03 -4.25 41.09
CA ASN A 183 -9.93 -4.08 42.04
C ASN A 183 -8.59 -4.25 41.33
N ASP A 184 -7.53 -3.62 41.81
CA ASP A 184 -6.17 -3.69 41.26
C ASP A 184 -5.69 -5.13 41.03
N VAL A 185 -6.00 -6.03 41.97
CA VAL A 185 -5.66 -7.45 41.87
C VAL A 185 -6.42 -8.15 40.74
N ASN A 186 -7.69 -7.82 40.52
CA ASN A 186 -8.51 -8.43 39.46
C ASN A 186 -8.16 -7.85 38.09
N ILE A 187 -7.90 -6.55 38.03
CA ILE A 187 -7.46 -5.89 36.80
C ILE A 187 -6.14 -6.51 36.32
N SER A 188 -5.18 -6.69 37.21
CA SER A 188 -3.88 -7.27 36.84
C SER A 188 -3.97 -8.73 36.38
N LYS A 189 -4.99 -9.48 36.82
CA LYS A 189 -5.30 -10.83 36.31
C LYS A 189 -6.01 -10.82 34.97
N MET A 190 -6.89 -9.82 34.73
CA MET A 190 -7.67 -9.68 33.51
C MET A 190 -6.84 -9.14 32.35
N ILE A 191 -5.86 -8.26 32.65
CA ILE A 191 -4.99 -7.63 31.66
C ILE A 191 -3.60 -8.26 31.76
N LYS A 192 -3.22 -8.99 30.70
CA LYS A 192 -1.85 -9.49 30.57
C LYS A 192 -0.95 -8.34 30.14
N SER A 193 -0.19 -7.76 31.08
CA SER A 193 0.66 -6.60 30.85
C SER A 193 1.64 -6.77 29.67
N ASN A 194 2.20 -7.97 29.51
CA ASN A 194 3.22 -8.26 28.49
C ASN A 194 2.63 -8.68 27.13
N TYR A 195 1.29 -8.67 26.96
CA TYR A 195 0.67 -9.19 25.73
C TYR A 195 1.05 -8.39 24.49
N ILE A 196 0.94 -7.07 24.55
CA ILE A 196 1.29 -6.18 23.42
C ILE A 196 2.77 -6.34 23.06
N GLU A 197 3.64 -6.33 24.08
CA GLU A 197 5.09 -6.50 23.91
C GLU A 197 5.42 -7.82 23.23
N THR A 198 4.83 -8.91 23.67
CA THR A 198 5.06 -10.25 23.12
C THR A 198 4.61 -10.34 21.66
N VAL A 199 3.44 -9.79 21.32
CA VAL A 199 2.91 -9.79 19.96
C VAL A 199 3.78 -8.94 19.04
N LEU A 200 4.18 -7.73 19.48
CA LEU A 200 5.04 -6.85 18.70
C LEU A 200 6.43 -7.47 18.47
N LYS A 201 7.07 -7.99 19.51
CA LYS A 201 8.36 -8.69 19.38
C LYS A 201 8.27 -9.87 18.42
N SER A 202 7.23 -10.69 18.53
CA SER A 202 7.01 -11.83 17.64
C SER A 202 6.81 -11.38 16.19
N ALA A 203 5.98 -10.37 15.93
CA ALA A 203 5.71 -9.86 14.60
C ALA A 203 6.97 -9.28 13.94
N LEU A 204 7.75 -8.49 14.70
CA LEU A 204 9.01 -7.92 14.21
C LEU A 204 10.09 -8.97 13.96
N ALA A 205 10.18 -9.99 14.82
CA ALA A 205 11.19 -11.04 14.70
C ALA A 205 10.89 -12.02 13.54
N THR A 206 9.63 -12.41 13.37
CA THR A 206 9.23 -13.42 12.38
C THR A 206 8.80 -12.84 11.04
N GLY A 207 8.46 -11.54 10.99
CA GLY A 207 7.87 -10.90 9.82
C GLY A 207 6.41 -11.29 9.54
N ASN A 208 5.79 -12.07 10.42
CA ASN A 208 4.39 -12.47 10.30
C ASN A 208 3.49 -11.46 11.00
N TRP A 209 2.63 -10.81 10.23
CA TRP A 209 1.79 -9.70 10.67
C TRP A 209 0.32 -10.09 10.71
N GLY A 210 -0.26 -10.09 11.91
CA GLY A 210 -1.66 -10.43 12.16
C GLY A 210 -1.84 -11.58 13.17
N MET A 211 -3.07 -11.73 13.68
CA MET A 211 -3.44 -12.83 14.56
C MET A 211 -3.92 -14.04 13.75
N LYS A 212 -3.79 -15.25 14.31
CA LYS A 212 -4.05 -16.54 13.66
C LYS A 212 -5.38 -16.70 12.92
N ASN A 213 -6.39 -15.88 13.21
CA ASN A 213 -7.72 -15.98 12.59
C ASN A 213 -7.96 -14.95 11.47
N ASN A 214 -7.01 -14.05 11.21
CA ASN A 214 -7.08 -13.08 10.13
C ASN A 214 -6.02 -13.41 9.08
N ILE A 215 -6.16 -12.86 7.89
CA ILE A 215 -5.19 -13.03 6.81
C ILE A 215 -3.81 -12.59 7.31
N ASN A 216 -2.95 -13.55 7.61
CA ASN A 216 -1.59 -13.27 8.05
C ASN A 216 -0.78 -12.80 6.84
N LYS A 217 -0.26 -11.58 6.93
CA LYS A 217 0.73 -11.09 5.98
C LYS A 217 2.10 -11.61 6.39
N GLN A 218 2.79 -12.24 5.48
CA GLN A 218 4.14 -12.79 5.70
C GLN A 218 5.20 -11.88 5.10
N GLY A 219 6.41 -11.88 5.67
CA GLY A 219 7.54 -11.14 5.15
C GLY A 219 7.41 -9.62 5.23
N VAL A 220 6.56 -9.11 6.13
CA VAL A 220 6.37 -7.66 6.34
C VAL A 220 7.61 -7.04 6.98
N SER A 221 8.12 -7.64 8.04
CA SER A 221 9.38 -7.24 8.67
C SER A 221 10.51 -8.11 8.13
N GLN A 222 11.59 -7.47 7.71
CA GLN A 222 12.77 -8.12 7.14
C GLN A 222 14.03 -7.53 7.78
N VAL A 223 15.06 -8.36 7.95
CA VAL A 223 16.37 -7.87 8.39
C VAL A 223 16.93 -6.93 7.32
N LEU A 224 17.32 -5.72 7.72
CA LEU A 224 17.85 -4.73 6.80
C LEU A 224 19.15 -5.25 6.16
N ASN A 225 19.21 -5.21 4.83
CA ASN A 225 20.38 -5.64 4.09
C ASN A 225 21.53 -4.65 4.30
N ARG A 226 22.62 -5.15 4.86
CA ARG A 226 23.87 -4.40 5.15
C ARG A 226 25.06 -4.90 4.35
N LEU A 227 24.83 -5.53 3.20
CA LEU A 227 25.91 -6.07 2.38
C LEU A 227 26.69 -4.94 1.69
N THR A 228 25.97 -3.96 1.16
CA THR A 228 26.54 -2.72 0.60
C THR A 228 25.70 -1.52 1.04
N PHE A 229 26.26 -0.32 0.96
CA PHE A 229 25.50 0.90 1.21
C PHE A 229 24.33 1.05 0.21
N MET A 230 24.59 0.73 -1.06
CA MET A 230 23.55 0.73 -2.11
C MET A 230 22.42 -0.24 -1.80
N SER A 231 22.73 -1.45 -1.33
CA SER A 231 21.72 -2.46 -1.00
C SER A 231 20.84 -2.03 0.17
N THR A 232 21.39 -1.30 1.13
CA THR A 232 20.64 -0.74 2.26
C THR A 232 19.63 0.29 1.79
N ILE A 233 20.04 1.25 0.95
CA ILE A 233 19.13 2.27 0.39
C ILE A 233 18.04 1.62 -0.44
N SER A 234 18.38 0.68 -1.32
CA SER A 234 17.40 -0.05 -2.12
C SER A 234 16.41 -0.83 -1.26
N HIS A 235 16.86 -1.47 -0.19
CA HIS A 235 15.97 -2.23 0.69
C HIS A 235 14.93 -1.35 1.39
N MET A 236 15.31 -0.15 1.80
CA MET A 236 14.37 0.81 2.42
C MET A 236 13.33 1.35 1.44
N ARG A 237 13.58 1.29 0.14
CA ARG A 237 12.66 1.75 -0.93
C ARG A 237 11.98 0.62 -1.68
N ARG A 238 11.93 -0.57 -1.09
CA ARG A 238 11.40 -1.77 -1.71
C ARG A 238 9.92 -1.94 -1.45
N LEU A 239 9.19 -2.39 -2.48
CA LEU A 239 7.79 -2.75 -2.43
C LEU A 239 7.65 -4.26 -2.60
N SER A 240 6.82 -4.87 -1.77
CA SER A 240 6.45 -6.28 -1.90
C SER A 240 4.95 -6.40 -2.15
N THR A 241 4.58 -7.14 -3.17
CA THR A 241 3.17 -7.46 -3.45
C THR A 241 2.82 -8.73 -2.69
N PRO A 242 1.71 -8.77 -1.93
CA PRO A 242 1.30 -9.95 -1.15
C PRO A 242 0.67 -11.02 -2.06
N VAL A 243 1.47 -11.54 -2.99
CA VAL A 243 1.10 -12.63 -3.91
C VAL A 243 2.02 -13.80 -3.62
N ASP A 244 1.49 -15.02 -3.66
CA ASP A 244 2.30 -16.22 -3.54
C ASP A 244 3.38 -16.25 -4.65
N ASN A 245 4.64 -16.24 -4.23
CA ASN A 245 5.78 -16.23 -5.14
C ASN A 245 5.88 -17.53 -5.98
N THR A 246 5.31 -18.63 -5.48
CA THR A 246 5.27 -19.91 -6.18
C THR A 246 4.20 -19.95 -7.27
N GLY A 247 3.24 -19.03 -7.21
CA GLY A 247 2.15 -18.90 -8.17
C GLY A 247 2.62 -18.49 -9.57
N LYS A 248 2.09 -19.13 -10.61
CA LYS A 248 2.36 -18.82 -12.02
C LYS A 248 1.56 -17.62 -12.56
N LEU A 249 1.08 -16.72 -11.68
CA LEU A 249 0.32 -15.55 -12.09
C LEU A 249 1.21 -14.57 -12.84
N ILE A 250 0.90 -14.34 -14.11
CA ILE A 250 1.69 -13.48 -14.99
C ILE A 250 1.29 -11.99 -14.83
N ALA A 251 0.01 -11.71 -14.66
CA ALA A 251 -0.53 -10.35 -14.69
C ALA A 251 0.12 -9.38 -13.65
N PRO A 252 0.30 -9.72 -12.37
CA PRO A 252 0.94 -8.84 -11.39
C PRO A 252 2.44 -8.67 -11.61
N ARG A 253 3.07 -9.54 -12.43
CA ARG A 253 4.52 -9.50 -12.72
C ARG A 253 4.85 -8.60 -13.92
N LYS A 254 3.89 -8.36 -14.82
CA LYS A 254 4.07 -7.51 -15.98
C LYS A 254 4.31 -6.06 -15.58
N LEU A 255 5.10 -5.36 -16.37
CA LEU A 255 5.25 -3.92 -16.27
C LEU A 255 3.93 -3.24 -16.68
N GLN A 256 3.35 -2.47 -15.77
CA GLN A 256 2.12 -1.72 -16.00
C GLN A 256 2.41 -0.28 -16.42
N ASN A 257 1.61 0.29 -17.31
CA ASN A 257 1.76 1.67 -17.73
C ASN A 257 1.68 2.67 -16.57
N SER A 258 0.85 2.36 -15.56
CA SER A 258 0.69 3.17 -14.36
C SER A 258 1.91 3.21 -13.43
N GLN A 259 2.94 2.40 -13.70
CA GLN A 259 4.20 2.42 -12.95
C GLN A 259 5.15 3.52 -13.42
N TRP A 260 4.93 4.08 -14.61
CA TRP A 260 5.83 5.06 -15.20
C TRP A 260 6.08 6.26 -14.27
N GLY A 261 7.34 6.47 -13.93
CA GLY A 261 7.78 7.56 -13.06
C GLY A 261 7.60 7.33 -11.55
N TYR A 262 6.90 6.27 -11.14
CA TYR A 262 6.61 5.96 -9.72
C TYR A 262 7.36 4.72 -9.24
N ILE A 263 7.49 3.71 -10.09
CA ILE A 263 8.15 2.45 -9.78
C ILE A 263 9.21 2.20 -10.84
N CYS A 264 10.40 1.82 -10.40
CA CYS A 264 11.51 1.53 -11.30
C CYS A 264 11.15 0.39 -12.26
N PRO A 265 11.26 0.59 -13.58
CA PRO A 265 10.95 -0.46 -14.56
C PRO A 265 12.03 -1.55 -14.63
N THR A 266 13.21 -1.30 -14.09
CA THR A 266 14.42 -2.12 -14.30
C THR A 266 14.78 -2.92 -13.07
N GLU A 267 14.67 -2.34 -11.87
CA GLU A 267 15.13 -2.94 -10.63
C GLU A 267 14.09 -3.92 -10.08
N THR A 268 14.27 -5.21 -10.35
CA THR A 268 13.47 -6.32 -9.85
C THR A 268 14.36 -7.54 -9.61
N PRO A 269 14.06 -8.41 -8.62
CA PRO A 269 14.80 -9.66 -8.44
C PRO A 269 14.65 -10.59 -9.64
N GLU A 270 15.59 -11.50 -9.77
CA GLU A 270 15.52 -12.62 -10.72
C GLU A 270 14.78 -13.82 -10.09
N GLY A 271 14.30 -14.76 -10.93
CA GLY A 271 13.69 -15.99 -10.48
C GLY A 271 12.23 -15.84 -10.05
N GLN A 272 11.83 -16.52 -8.98
CA GLN A 272 10.42 -16.63 -8.56
C GLN A 272 9.78 -15.30 -8.18
N SER A 273 10.55 -14.35 -7.68
CA SER A 273 10.06 -13.04 -7.23
C SER A 273 10.07 -11.94 -8.30
N VAL A 274 10.35 -12.31 -9.55
CA VAL A 274 10.34 -11.37 -10.69
C VAL A 274 9.01 -10.62 -10.77
N GLY A 275 9.06 -9.29 -10.81
CA GLY A 275 7.90 -8.43 -10.92
C GLY A 275 6.96 -8.37 -9.70
N VAL A 276 7.15 -9.24 -8.69
CA VAL A 276 6.42 -9.22 -7.42
C VAL A 276 7.07 -8.23 -6.45
N VAL A 277 8.38 -8.31 -6.34
CA VAL A 277 9.18 -7.33 -5.60
C VAL A 277 9.60 -6.22 -6.56
N LYS A 278 9.30 -4.99 -6.18
CA LYS A 278 9.55 -3.77 -6.97
C LYS A 278 10.25 -2.73 -6.12
N ASN A 279 10.77 -1.71 -6.75
CA ASN A 279 11.46 -0.61 -6.07
C ASN A 279 10.89 0.72 -6.53
N LEU A 280 10.77 1.70 -5.61
CA LEU A 280 10.31 3.03 -5.94
C LEU A 280 11.29 3.75 -6.87
N SER A 281 10.77 4.53 -7.81
CA SER A 281 11.59 5.44 -8.61
C SER A 281 12.19 6.54 -7.74
N MET A 282 13.18 7.26 -8.27
CA MET A 282 14.04 8.15 -7.48
C MET A 282 13.26 9.20 -6.68
N MET A 283 12.32 9.90 -7.31
CA MET A 283 11.55 11.00 -6.70
C MET A 283 10.14 10.59 -6.26
N CYS A 284 9.83 9.28 -6.29
CA CYS A 284 8.53 8.81 -5.85
C CYS A 284 8.40 8.90 -4.33
N GLU A 285 7.32 9.50 -3.88
CA GLU A 285 6.89 9.62 -2.49
C GLU A 285 5.55 8.92 -2.28
N ILE A 286 5.31 8.48 -1.04
CA ILE A 286 4.07 7.82 -0.64
C ILE A 286 3.30 8.80 0.24
N THR A 287 2.03 9.04 -0.09
CA THR A 287 1.19 9.99 0.62
C THR A 287 0.79 9.50 2.01
N ASN A 288 0.67 10.44 2.93
CA ASN A 288 0.02 10.26 4.22
C ASN A 288 -1.48 10.58 4.12
N ASP A 289 -2.24 10.20 5.13
CA ASP A 289 -3.66 10.49 5.22
C ASP A 289 -3.91 11.96 5.56
N ILE A 290 -4.83 12.59 4.84
CA ILE A 290 -5.22 13.99 5.05
C ILE A 290 -6.73 13.99 5.26
N PRO A 291 -7.20 14.42 6.45
CA PRO A 291 -8.63 14.46 6.75
C PRO A 291 -9.41 15.33 5.75
N LYS A 292 -10.58 14.85 5.34
CA LYS A 292 -11.43 15.57 4.36
C LYS A 292 -11.95 16.92 4.88
N GLU A 293 -12.07 17.05 6.18
CA GLU A 293 -12.54 18.25 6.87
C GLU A 293 -11.69 19.49 6.56
N HIS A 294 -10.38 19.28 6.27
CA HIS A 294 -9.44 20.39 6.00
C HIS A 294 -9.72 21.12 4.68
N TYR A 295 -10.40 20.50 3.74
CA TYR A 295 -10.63 21.10 2.43
C TYR A 295 -12.08 21.08 1.95
N ILE A 296 -12.95 20.30 2.59
CA ILE A 296 -14.36 20.19 2.16
C ILE A 296 -15.09 21.51 2.23
N THR A 297 -14.80 22.33 3.24
CA THR A 297 -15.41 23.66 3.45
C THR A 297 -15.21 24.61 2.27
N TYR A 298 -14.08 24.47 1.55
CA TYR A 298 -13.77 25.30 0.38
C TYR A 298 -14.51 24.88 -0.89
N ILE A 299 -15.08 23.68 -0.91
CA ILE A 299 -15.74 23.10 -2.09
C ILE A 299 -17.21 22.79 -1.85
N GLU A 300 -17.71 22.92 -0.61
CA GLU A 300 -19.10 22.58 -0.26
C GLU A 300 -20.13 23.37 -1.08
N GLU A 301 -19.82 24.63 -1.45
CA GLU A 301 -20.69 25.46 -2.30
C GLU A 301 -20.97 24.87 -3.70
N TYR A 302 -20.05 24.02 -4.21
CA TYR A 302 -20.18 23.35 -5.52
C TYR A 302 -20.90 22.00 -5.43
N ILE A 303 -21.17 21.50 -4.21
CA ILE A 303 -21.69 20.15 -3.96
C ILE A 303 -23.19 20.20 -3.72
N ILE A 304 -23.96 19.56 -4.59
CA ILE A 304 -25.37 19.25 -4.35
C ILE A 304 -25.40 17.90 -3.63
N LYS A 305 -25.81 17.91 -2.34
CA LYS A 305 -25.82 16.68 -1.52
C LYS A 305 -26.79 15.64 -2.09
N LEU A 306 -26.48 14.37 -1.91
CA LEU A 306 -27.30 13.25 -2.39
C LEU A 306 -28.70 13.23 -1.76
N SER A 307 -28.84 13.72 -0.51
CA SER A 307 -30.11 13.85 0.21
C SER A 307 -31.07 14.85 -0.44
N ASP A 308 -30.53 15.89 -1.09
CA ASP A 308 -31.31 17.02 -1.61
C ASP A 308 -31.81 16.77 -3.05
N ILE A 309 -31.49 15.59 -3.57
CA ILE A 309 -31.73 15.22 -4.95
C ILE A 309 -33.01 14.41 -5.09
N ASP A 310 -33.98 14.93 -5.85
CA ASP A 310 -35.11 14.14 -6.28
C ASP A 310 -34.72 13.21 -7.44
N ILE A 311 -34.53 11.94 -7.12
CA ILE A 311 -34.03 10.89 -8.04
C ILE A 311 -34.89 10.78 -9.30
N TYR A 312 -36.16 11.14 -9.21
CA TYR A 312 -37.13 11.03 -10.32
C TYR A 312 -37.11 12.19 -11.29
N LYS A 313 -36.60 13.36 -10.87
CA LYS A 313 -36.65 14.62 -11.66
C LYS A 313 -35.32 15.00 -12.29
N ILE A 314 -34.22 14.44 -11.81
CA ILE A 314 -32.89 14.86 -12.23
C ILE A 314 -32.42 14.10 -13.48
N ASN A 315 -31.96 14.86 -14.46
CA ASN A 315 -31.18 14.32 -15.56
C ASN A 315 -29.73 14.09 -15.09
N LYS A 316 -29.43 12.88 -14.60
CA LYS A 316 -28.13 12.49 -14.06
C LYS A 316 -26.96 12.64 -15.06
N ILE A 317 -27.27 12.68 -16.37
CA ILE A 317 -26.26 12.79 -17.43
C ILE A 317 -25.60 14.18 -17.45
N LEU A 318 -26.35 15.22 -17.10
CA LEU A 318 -25.88 16.61 -17.12
C LEU A 318 -25.08 16.99 -15.85
N LEU A 319 -25.04 16.13 -14.86
CA LEU A 319 -24.40 16.39 -13.59
C LEU A 319 -23.16 15.53 -13.44
N SER A 320 -22.05 16.14 -13.00
CA SER A 320 -20.85 15.37 -12.65
C SER A 320 -20.91 14.86 -11.21
N LYS A 321 -20.63 13.59 -11.02
CA LYS A 321 -20.56 12.94 -9.70
C LYS A 321 -19.29 13.39 -8.97
N ILE A 322 -19.33 13.56 -7.66
CA ILE A 322 -18.18 13.93 -6.84
C ILE A 322 -17.89 12.80 -5.86
N PHE A 323 -16.67 12.28 -5.92
CA PHE A 323 -16.16 11.26 -5.02
C PHE A 323 -14.96 11.79 -4.23
N ILE A 324 -14.99 11.66 -2.91
CA ILE A 324 -13.88 11.98 -2.02
C ILE A 324 -13.44 10.70 -1.31
N ASN A 325 -12.22 10.23 -1.58
CA ASN A 325 -11.66 8.99 -1.02
C ASN A 325 -12.59 7.77 -1.18
N GLY A 326 -13.37 7.72 -2.27
CA GLY A 326 -14.35 6.66 -2.52
C GLY A 326 -15.73 6.89 -1.91
N GLU A 327 -15.93 7.93 -1.11
CA GLU A 327 -17.25 8.35 -0.63
C GLU A 327 -17.93 9.22 -1.68
N TRP A 328 -19.15 8.90 -2.04
CA TRP A 328 -19.94 9.68 -2.98
C TRP A 328 -20.61 10.83 -2.26
N MET A 329 -20.09 12.04 -2.42
CA MET A 329 -20.57 13.24 -1.72
C MET A 329 -21.81 13.86 -2.35
N GLY A 330 -21.92 13.80 -3.67
CA GLY A 330 -23.01 14.44 -4.38
C GLY A 330 -22.71 14.66 -5.86
N TYR A 331 -23.36 15.69 -6.40
CA TYR A 331 -23.20 16.10 -7.79
C TYR A 331 -22.82 17.57 -7.88
N THR A 332 -22.22 17.95 -9.02
CA THR A 332 -21.96 19.34 -9.36
C THR A 332 -22.44 19.68 -10.76
N LYS A 333 -22.84 20.94 -10.95
CA LYS A 333 -23.12 21.53 -12.28
C LYS A 333 -21.89 22.25 -12.84
N GLN A 334 -21.01 22.72 -11.97
CA GLN A 334 -19.87 23.56 -12.27
C GLN A 334 -18.55 22.78 -12.21
N THR A 335 -18.43 21.74 -13.04
CA THR A 335 -17.30 20.80 -13.01
C THR A 335 -15.95 21.51 -13.20
N THR A 336 -15.83 22.37 -14.20
CA THR A 336 -14.57 23.06 -14.53
C THR A 336 -14.16 24.08 -13.49
N GLU A 337 -15.10 24.82 -12.95
CA GLU A 337 -14.87 25.82 -11.91
C GLU A 337 -14.37 25.17 -10.61
N MET A 338 -15.04 24.11 -10.18
CA MET A 338 -14.64 23.32 -9.02
C MET A 338 -13.23 22.74 -9.18
N LEU A 339 -12.91 22.15 -10.33
CA LEU A 339 -11.58 21.60 -10.59
C LEU A 339 -10.50 22.66 -10.53
N ASN A 340 -10.74 23.83 -11.16
CA ASN A 340 -9.79 24.94 -11.16
C ASN A 340 -9.62 25.53 -9.77
N LYS A 341 -10.70 25.63 -9.00
CA LYS A 341 -10.65 26.09 -7.60
C LYS A 341 -9.76 25.20 -6.74
N ILE A 342 -9.94 23.89 -6.79
CA ILE A 342 -9.13 22.93 -6.01
C ILE A 342 -7.66 23.01 -6.43
N LYS A 343 -7.38 23.07 -7.74
CA LYS A 343 -6.01 23.21 -8.25
C LYS A 343 -5.37 24.51 -7.79
N GLN A 344 -6.11 25.61 -7.79
CA GLN A 344 -5.62 26.90 -7.30
C GLN A 344 -5.33 26.85 -5.79
N LEU A 345 -6.24 26.33 -4.97
CA LEU A 345 -6.04 26.17 -3.52
C LEU A 345 -4.80 25.32 -3.21
N ARG A 346 -4.55 24.27 -4.00
CA ARG A 346 -3.34 23.46 -3.89
C ARG A 346 -2.09 24.23 -4.30
N THR A 347 -2.17 24.99 -5.38
CA THR A 347 -1.09 25.84 -5.88
C THR A 347 -0.71 26.91 -4.86
N ASP A 348 -1.69 27.52 -4.22
CA ASP A 348 -1.51 28.55 -3.20
C ASP A 348 -1.13 27.94 -1.82
N CYS A 349 -0.96 26.61 -1.75
CA CYS A 349 -0.67 25.86 -0.52
C CYS A 349 -1.67 26.10 0.62
N ILE A 350 -2.89 26.53 0.31
CA ILE A 350 -4.00 26.65 1.27
C ILE A 350 -4.46 25.28 1.70
N ILE A 351 -4.54 24.36 0.76
CA ILE A 351 -4.75 22.93 1.00
C ILE A 351 -3.45 22.16 0.77
N ASN A 352 -3.37 20.97 1.35
CA ASN A 352 -2.15 20.16 1.27
C ASN A 352 -1.78 19.82 -0.20
N PRO A 353 -0.51 20.03 -0.61
CA PRO A 353 -0.05 19.78 -1.98
C PRO A 353 -0.22 18.34 -2.49
N TYR A 354 -0.36 17.37 -1.58
CA TYR A 354 -0.53 15.95 -1.92
C TYR A 354 -2.00 15.56 -2.20
N ILE A 355 -2.95 16.49 -2.09
CA ILE A 355 -4.34 16.23 -2.49
C ILE A 355 -4.40 16.18 -4.01
N SER A 356 -4.91 15.07 -4.53
CA SER A 356 -5.07 14.84 -5.96
C SER A 356 -6.50 15.09 -6.40
N VAL A 357 -6.68 15.68 -7.57
CA VAL A 357 -7.98 15.88 -8.19
C VAL A 357 -7.94 15.45 -9.63
N THR A 358 -8.86 14.58 -10.01
CA THR A 358 -8.95 14.06 -11.39
C THR A 358 -10.39 14.03 -11.85
N TYR A 359 -10.59 14.26 -13.15
CA TYR A 359 -11.89 14.16 -13.79
C TYR A 359 -11.90 13.00 -14.79
N SER A 360 -12.82 12.09 -14.61
CA SER A 360 -13.07 11.00 -15.53
C SER A 360 -14.15 11.40 -16.52
N HIS A 361 -13.77 11.67 -17.78
CA HIS A 361 -14.71 11.95 -18.85
C HIS A 361 -15.64 10.78 -19.13
N LYS A 362 -15.15 9.55 -18.97
CA LYS A 362 -15.91 8.31 -19.20
C LYS A 362 -17.09 8.18 -18.25
N ASP A 363 -16.86 8.44 -16.97
CA ASP A 363 -17.86 8.27 -15.91
C ASP A 363 -18.59 9.57 -15.58
N ASN A 364 -18.22 10.70 -16.17
CA ASN A 364 -18.63 12.05 -15.80
C ASN A 364 -18.51 12.25 -14.27
N SER A 365 -17.31 12.04 -13.74
CA SER A 365 -17.08 12.01 -12.31
C SER A 365 -15.80 12.72 -11.93
N ILE A 366 -15.85 13.51 -10.86
CA ILE A 366 -14.70 14.13 -10.20
C ILE A 366 -14.27 13.21 -9.07
N TYR A 367 -13.00 12.86 -9.05
CA TYR A 367 -12.39 12.09 -7.95
C TYR A 367 -11.37 12.97 -7.23
N ILE A 368 -11.52 13.08 -5.92
CA ILE A 368 -10.60 13.78 -5.03
C ILE A 368 -10.02 12.74 -4.11
N PHE A 369 -8.69 12.64 -4.11
CA PHE A 369 -7.97 11.69 -3.27
C PHE A 369 -7.08 12.44 -2.27
N SER A 370 -7.31 12.20 -1.00
CA SER A 370 -6.49 12.67 0.12
C SER A 370 -6.02 11.52 1.01
N ASP A 371 -6.32 10.29 0.61
CA ASP A 371 -5.99 9.08 1.34
C ASP A 371 -4.50 8.76 1.30
N ARG A 372 -4.08 7.95 2.25
CA ARG A 372 -2.71 7.46 2.38
C ARG A 372 -2.37 6.38 1.35
N GLY A 373 -1.08 6.21 1.11
CA GLY A 373 -0.56 5.07 0.32
C GLY A 373 -0.61 5.26 -1.19
N ARG A 374 -0.85 6.49 -1.68
CA ARG A 374 -0.73 6.81 -3.10
C ARG A 374 0.71 7.15 -3.44
N CYS A 375 1.16 6.73 -4.62
CA CYS A 375 2.44 7.17 -5.15
C CYS A 375 2.28 8.55 -5.80
N THR A 376 3.12 9.49 -5.41
CA THR A 376 3.20 10.84 -5.99
C THR A 376 4.62 11.15 -6.41
N ARG A 377 4.77 12.09 -7.31
CA ARG A 377 6.08 12.61 -7.72
C ARG A 377 5.99 14.10 -8.07
N PRO A 378 7.05 14.88 -7.79
CA PRO A 378 7.11 16.29 -8.15
C PRO A 378 7.39 16.45 -9.64
N LEU A 379 6.65 17.35 -10.29
CA LEU A 379 6.83 17.75 -11.68
C LEU A 379 6.91 19.27 -11.76
N PHE A 380 7.61 19.77 -12.79
CA PHE A 380 7.57 21.19 -13.11
C PHE A 380 6.28 21.53 -13.85
N LYS A 381 5.65 22.64 -13.49
CA LYS A 381 4.57 23.24 -14.26
C LYS A 381 5.10 23.92 -15.52
N SER A 382 4.27 24.05 -16.55
CA SER A 382 4.62 24.74 -17.81
C SER A 382 5.11 26.18 -17.57
N ASP A 383 4.63 26.83 -16.53
CA ASP A 383 4.92 28.24 -16.20
C ASP A 383 6.40 28.50 -15.86
N ILE A 384 7.14 27.45 -15.48
CA ILE A 384 8.59 27.56 -15.18
C ILE A 384 9.39 28.10 -16.37
N ARG A 385 8.91 27.95 -17.60
CA ARG A 385 9.57 28.48 -18.81
C ARG A 385 9.66 30.00 -18.83
N ASN A 386 8.75 30.67 -18.13
CA ASN A 386 8.64 32.12 -18.08
C ASN A 386 9.45 32.73 -16.91
N ILE A 387 10.08 31.88 -16.09
CA ILE A 387 10.81 32.30 -14.90
C ILE A 387 12.30 32.29 -15.21
N ASN A 388 12.99 33.38 -14.94
CA ASN A 388 14.45 33.42 -15.03
C ASN A 388 15.06 32.52 -13.95
N PRO A 389 16.05 31.68 -14.28
CA PRO A 389 16.70 30.80 -13.31
C PRO A 389 17.30 31.54 -12.09
N GLU A 390 17.67 32.81 -12.26
CA GLU A 390 18.24 33.66 -11.20
C GLU A 390 17.18 34.11 -10.18
N ASP A 391 15.92 34.17 -10.58
CA ASP A 391 14.80 34.55 -9.71
C ASP A 391 14.33 33.40 -8.81
N ILE A 392 14.80 32.18 -9.06
CA ILE A 392 14.41 31.01 -8.30
C ILE A 392 15.19 31.01 -6.97
N LYS A 393 14.46 31.20 -5.88
CA LYS A 393 15.03 31.03 -4.54
C LYS A 393 15.19 29.56 -4.19
N TRP A 394 16.37 29.02 -4.49
CA TRP A 394 16.73 27.66 -4.12
C TRP A 394 17.00 27.61 -2.61
N GLY A 395 16.10 26.99 -1.86
CA GLY A 395 16.18 26.81 -0.41
C GLY A 395 15.74 25.40 -0.01
N ASN A 396 15.11 25.29 1.14
CA ASN A 396 14.48 24.05 1.55
C ASN A 396 13.33 23.70 0.61
N TRP A 397 13.00 22.42 0.50
CA TRP A 397 11.95 21.93 -0.38
C TRP A 397 10.59 22.60 -0.13
N GLU A 398 10.25 22.85 1.15
CA GLU A 398 9.06 23.59 1.55
C GLU A 398 9.06 25.03 1.03
N SER A 399 10.20 25.72 1.10
CA SER A 399 10.30 27.10 0.59
C SER A 399 10.16 27.16 -0.93
N ILE A 400 10.63 26.14 -1.63
CA ILE A 400 10.47 26.03 -3.09
C ILE A 400 9.00 25.84 -3.46
N LEU A 401 8.27 25.01 -2.74
CA LEU A 401 6.85 24.80 -2.96
C LEU A 401 6.03 26.05 -2.67
N LEU A 402 6.29 26.69 -1.53
CA LEU A 402 5.50 27.83 -1.05
C LEU A 402 5.79 29.13 -1.80
N GLN A 403 7.05 29.39 -2.15
CA GLN A 403 7.48 30.69 -2.67
C GLN A 403 7.49 30.78 -4.18
N ASN A 404 7.82 29.69 -4.87
CA ASN A 404 8.06 29.72 -6.31
C ASN A 404 6.91 29.14 -7.14
N ASN A 405 6.08 28.31 -6.54
CA ASN A 405 4.84 27.77 -7.10
C ASN A 405 4.95 27.06 -8.48
N PHE A 406 6.16 26.63 -8.85
CA PHE A 406 6.41 26.01 -10.15
C PHE A 406 6.52 24.48 -10.11
N ILE A 407 6.44 23.90 -8.90
CA ILE A 407 6.45 22.44 -8.68
C ILE A 407 5.08 22.00 -8.22
N GLU A 408 4.60 20.91 -8.75
CA GLU A 408 3.34 20.29 -8.36
C GLU A 408 3.55 18.79 -8.14
N PHE A 409 2.95 18.25 -7.07
CA PHE A 409 2.93 16.81 -6.82
C PHE A 409 1.78 16.17 -7.59
N ILE A 410 2.12 15.30 -8.52
CA ILE A 410 1.16 14.58 -9.33
C ILE A 410 1.15 13.11 -8.92
N ASP A 411 -0.01 12.57 -8.60
CA ASP A 411 -0.20 11.16 -8.31
C ASP A 411 -0.57 10.35 -9.58
N ILE A 412 -0.64 9.04 -9.43
CA ILE A 412 -0.92 8.13 -10.55
C ILE A 412 -2.31 8.38 -11.15
N HIS A 413 -3.29 8.83 -10.37
CA HIS A 413 -4.63 9.13 -10.86
C HIS A 413 -4.63 10.37 -11.76
N GLU A 414 -3.91 11.40 -11.34
CA GLU A 414 -3.88 12.69 -12.00
C GLU A 414 -3.06 12.68 -13.30
N VAL A 415 -2.07 11.75 -13.41
CA VAL A 415 -1.30 11.56 -14.65
C VAL A 415 -2.17 11.35 -15.87
N ASN A 416 -3.30 10.68 -15.73
CA ASN A 416 -4.22 10.45 -16.85
C ASN A 416 -4.80 11.74 -17.45
N ASN A 417 -4.82 12.82 -16.68
CA ASN A 417 -5.34 14.14 -17.09
C ASN A 417 -4.22 15.17 -17.34
N THR A 418 -2.96 14.75 -17.33
CA THR A 418 -1.79 15.61 -17.53
C THR A 418 -1.01 15.19 -18.75
N LEU A 419 -0.50 16.15 -19.50
CA LEU A 419 0.47 15.93 -20.56
C LEU A 419 1.85 16.33 -20.04
N ILE A 420 2.75 15.35 -19.95
CA ILE A 420 4.07 15.51 -19.35
C ILE A 420 5.15 15.46 -20.43
N GLY A 421 5.91 16.55 -20.58
CA GLY A 421 7.09 16.62 -21.45
C GLY A 421 8.34 16.11 -20.75
N ASN A 422 9.28 15.52 -21.52
CA ASN A 422 10.54 15.00 -20.96
C ASN A 422 11.55 16.10 -20.63
N TYR A 423 11.56 17.17 -21.42
CA TYR A 423 12.54 18.26 -21.31
C TYR A 423 11.85 19.62 -21.38
N LEU A 424 12.31 20.57 -20.62
CA LEU A 424 11.85 21.98 -20.66
C LEU A 424 12.06 22.64 -22.03
N THR A 425 13.03 22.13 -22.82
CA THR A 425 13.34 22.61 -24.16
C THR A 425 12.34 22.17 -25.23
N GLN A 426 11.48 21.23 -24.92
CA GLN A 426 10.40 20.83 -25.85
C GLN A 426 9.37 21.95 -25.97
N ILE A 427 9.25 22.52 -27.17
CA ILE A 427 8.48 23.75 -27.44
C ILE A 427 6.98 23.46 -27.68
N ASP A 428 6.54 22.23 -27.62
CA ASP A 428 5.13 21.89 -27.78
C ASP A 428 4.28 22.58 -26.71
N LYS A 429 3.43 23.49 -27.17
CA LYS A 429 2.57 24.32 -26.30
C LYS A 429 1.52 23.53 -25.51
N ASN A 430 1.40 22.24 -25.78
CA ASN A 430 0.35 21.38 -25.20
C ASN A 430 0.75 20.67 -23.90
N TYR A 431 2.03 20.70 -23.52
CA TYR A 431 2.46 20.08 -22.27
C TYR A 431 2.05 20.93 -21.05
N SER A 432 1.35 20.32 -20.12
CA SER A 432 0.95 20.97 -18.87
C SER A 432 2.06 20.90 -17.82
N HIS A 433 2.87 19.85 -17.85
CA HIS A 433 3.96 19.61 -16.92
C HIS A 433 5.22 19.11 -17.62
N TYR A 434 6.35 19.18 -16.93
CA TYR A 434 7.63 18.66 -17.40
C TYR A 434 8.31 17.85 -16.32
N GLU A 435 9.01 16.78 -16.74
CA GLU A 435 9.89 16.03 -15.87
C GLU A 435 11.04 16.91 -15.39
N MET A 436 11.42 16.80 -14.12
CA MET A 436 12.63 17.46 -13.60
C MET A 436 13.87 16.90 -14.28
N ASN A 437 13.91 15.59 -14.49
CA ASN A 437 14.92 14.90 -15.28
C ASN A 437 14.33 13.55 -15.73
N PRO A 438 14.47 13.16 -17.00
CA PRO A 438 13.93 11.89 -17.50
C PRO A 438 14.49 10.65 -16.79
N THR A 439 15.69 10.71 -16.23
CA THR A 439 16.29 9.58 -15.49
C THR A 439 15.62 9.29 -14.17
N LEU A 440 14.79 10.20 -13.65
CA LEU A 440 14.09 10.03 -12.38
C LEU A 440 12.99 8.96 -12.38
N ILE A 441 12.63 8.44 -13.56
CA ILE A 441 11.76 7.25 -13.68
C ILE A 441 12.43 5.98 -13.13
N LEU A 442 13.76 5.99 -13.03
CA LEU A 442 14.56 4.88 -12.52
C LEU A 442 14.69 4.93 -11.00
N GLY A 443 14.89 3.78 -10.38
CA GLY A 443 15.22 3.67 -8.96
C GLY A 443 16.66 4.06 -8.64
N CYS A 444 17.02 4.04 -7.36
CA CYS A 444 18.32 4.45 -6.88
C CYS A 444 19.47 3.65 -7.52
N ILE A 445 19.31 2.32 -7.59
CA ILE A 445 20.37 1.45 -8.12
C ILE A 445 20.46 1.52 -9.64
N ALA A 446 19.32 1.50 -10.32
CA ALA A 446 19.30 1.58 -11.79
C ALA A 446 19.95 2.89 -12.29
N ASN A 447 19.81 3.98 -11.55
CA ASN A 447 20.44 5.27 -11.87
C ASN A 447 21.97 5.27 -11.71
N THR A 448 22.55 4.24 -11.10
CA THR A 448 24.03 4.11 -11.01
C THR A 448 24.64 3.49 -12.27
N ILE A 449 23.82 2.91 -13.14
CA ILE A 449 24.30 2.24 -14.36
C ILE A 449 24.60 3.29 -15.43
N PRO A 450 25.87 3.39 -15.89
CA PRO A 450 26.21 4.31 -16.95
C PRO A 450 25.58 3.87 -18.27
N PHE A 451 25.08 4.82 -19.06
CA PHE A 451 24.53 4.56 -20.39
C PHE A 451 23.47 3.42 -20.43
N LEU A 452 22.59 3.41 -19.46
CA LEU A 452 21.57 2.38 -19.30
C LEU A 452 20.72 2.17 -20.57
N ASN A 453 20.46 3.23 -21.31
CA ASN A 453 19.73 3.21 -22.59
C ASN A 453 20.50 2.54 -23.74
N HIS A 454 21.79 2.34 -23.62
CA HIS A 454 22.62 1.62 -24.59
C HIS A 454 22.73 0.12 -24.30
N ASN A 455 22.27 -0.34 -23.15
CA ASN A 455 22.29 -1.74 -22.76
C ASN A 455 20.99 -2.43 -23.13
N GLN A 456 21.03 -3.75 -23.30
CA GLN A 456 19.86 -4.58 -23.35
C GLN A 456 19.13 -4.53 -21.99
N ALA A 457 17.80 -4.38 -21.99
CA ALA A 457 17.00 -4.20 -20.79
C ALA A 457 17.24 -5.26 -19.68
N PRO A 458 17.31 -6.59 -19.97
CA PRO A 458 17.59 -7.59 -18.94
C PRO A 458 18.96 -7.40 -18.27
N ARG A 459 19.97 -6.88 -18.99
CA ARG A 459 21.31 -6.65 -18.43
C ARG A 459 21.32 -5.55 -17.39
N ASN A 460 20.49 -4.54 -17.54
CA ASN A 460 20.30 -3.51 -16.52
C ASN A 460 19.66 -4.09 -15.26
N THR A 461 18.72 -5.03 -15.40
CA THR A 461 18.13 -5.74 -14.26
C THR A 461 19.15 -6.58 -13.53
N TYR A 462 20.00 -7.33 -14.26
CA TYR A 462 21.07 -8.13 -13.65
C TYR A 462 22.09 -7.23 -12.93
N GLN A 463 22.50 -6.12 -13.52
CA GLN A 463 23.41 -5.18 -12.85
C GLN A 463 22.77 -4.59 -11.60
N SER A 464 21.47 -4.27 -11.62
CA SER A 464 20.75 -3.79 -10.44
C SER A 464 20.73 -4.82 -9.30
N ALA A 465 20.74 -6.11 -9.62
CA ALA A 465 20.85 -7.19 -8.64
C ALA A 465 22.31 -7.37 -8.16
N MET A 466 23.28 -7.38 -9.07
CA MET A 466 24.69 -7.57 -8.76
C MET A 466 25.30 -6.42 -7.97
N GLY A 467 24.90 -5.18 -8.23
CA GLY A 467 25.35 -4.00 -7.48
C GLY A 467 25.06 -4.07 -5.98
N LYS A 468 24.02 -4.81 -5.58
CA LYS A 468 23.67 -5.07 -4.18
C LYS A 468 24.56 -6.13 -3.51
N GLN A 469 25.24 -6.95 -4.28
CA GLN A 469 26.06 -8.06 -3.82
C GLN A 469 27.56 -7.75 -3.86
N ALA A 470 27.94 -6.61 -4.41
CA ALA A 470 29.34 -6.19 -4.47
C ALA A 470 29.89 -5.94 -3.06
N ILE A 471 31.18 -6.23 -2.85
CA ILE A 471 31.84 -5.98 -1.57
C ILE A 471 32.48 -4.59 -1.61
N GLY A 472 32.35 -3.84 -0.53
CA GLY A 472 32.91 -2.51 -0.36
C GLY A 472 32.87 -2.09 1.10
N VAL A 473 32.70 -0.81 1.37
CA VAL A 473 32.46 -0.28 2.73
C VAL A 473 30.97 -0.05 2.88
N HIS A 474 30.30 -0.91 3.63
CA HIS A 474 28.83 -0.90 3.75
C HIS A 474 28.30 0.19 4.68
N CYS A 475 29.11 0.63 5.65
CA CYS A 475 28.78 1.74 6.52
C CYS A 475 30.06 2.33 7.16
N THR A 476 30.00 3.59 7.62
CA THR A 476 31.16 4.29 8.17
C THR A 476 31.63 3.75 9.51
N ASN A 477 30.70 3.27 10.33
CA ASN A 477 30.96 2.77 11.67
C ASN A 477 30.97 1.23 11.75
N PHE A 478 31.43 0.56 10.71
CA PHE A 478 31.44 -0.91 10.63
C PHE A 478 32.19 -1.57 11.81
N ASN A 479 33.20 -0.92 12.37
CA ASN A 479 33.98 -1.40 13.51
C ASN A 479 33.17 -1.45 14.82
N GLN A 480 32.11 -0.65 14.95
CA GLN A 480 31.29 -0.53 16.16
C GLN A 480 29.99 -1.32 16.08
N ARG A 481 29.73 -1.98 14.96
CA ARG A 481 28.49 -2.72 14.71
C ARG A 481 28.66 -4.18 15.08
N PHE A 482 27.57 -4.75 15.61
CA PHE A 482 27.46 -6.17 15.93
C PHE A 482 26.59 -6.88 14.89
N ASP A 483 26.96 -6.76 13.61
CA ASP A 483 26.29 -7.50 12.54
C ASP A 483 26.67 -8.99 12.60
N THR A 484 25.75 -9.88 12.24
CA THR A 484 26.00 -11.33 12.23
C THR A 484 27.18 -11.68 11.36
N PHE A 485 27.26 -11.07 10.17
CA PHE A 485 28.43 -11.11 9.31
C PHE A 485 28.52 -9.81 8.51
N SER A 486 29.73 -9.40 8.20
CA SER A 486 29.97 -8.27 7.30
C SER A 486 31.29 -8.46 6.55
N HIS A 487 31.32 -7.93 5.33
CA HIS A 487 32.49 -7.92 4.49
C HIS A 487 32.93 -6.48 4.24
N VAL A 488 34.18 -6.20 4.44
CA VAL A 488 34.77 -4.88 4.19
C VAL A 488 35.94 -5.03 3.22
N LEU A 489 35.80 -4.40 2.06
CA LEU A 489 36.87 -4.41 1.04
C LEU A 489 37.99 -3.45 1.44
N HIS A 490 39.21 -3.91 1.37
CA HIS A 490 40.36 -3.03 1.53
C HIS A 490 40.58 -2.20 0.24
N TYR A 491 40.88 -0.92 0.42
CA TYR A 491 41.18 0.00 -0.69
C TYR A 491 40.08 0.06 -1.76
N SER A 492 38.81 0.08 -1.33
CA SER A 492 37.69 0.29 -2.24
C SER A 492 37.84 1.60 -3.01
N GLN A 493 37.49 1.60 -4.29
CA GLN A 493 37.72 2.71 -5.20
C GLN A 493 36.42 3.25 -5.74
N LYS A 494 36.38 4.56 -5.97
CA LYS A 494 35.29 5.18 -6.73
C LYS A 494 35.33 4.66 -8.16
N PRO A 495 34.17 4.37 -8.79
CA PRO A 495 34.14 4.01 -10.19
C PRO A 495 34.76 5.12 -11.06
N MET A 496 35.53 4.75 -12.08
CA MET A 496 36.06 5.73 -13.05
C MET A 496 34.95 6.47 -13.79
N ILE A 497 33.89 5.74 -14.13
CA ILE A 497 32.67 6.30 -14.75
C ILE A 497 31.57 6.25 -13.72
N ASN A 498 30.99 7.41 -13.42
CA ASN A 498 29.86 7.49 -12.52
C ASN A 498 28.75 8.39 -13.08
N THR A 499 27.55 8.25 -12.51
CA THR A 499 26.40 9.06 -12.89
C THR A 499 26.22 10.23 -11.92
N LYS A 500 25.51 11.28 -12.35
CA LYS A 500 25.20 12.43 -11.47
C LYS A 500 24.50 12.00 -10.18
N ILE A 501 23.63 11.01 -10.26
CA ILE A 501 22.84 10.51 -9.12
C ILE A 501 23.73 9.87 -8.04
N MET A 502 24.81 9.21 -8.41
CA MET A 502 25.74 8.62 -7.44
C MET A 502 26.34 9.67 -6.48
N LYS A 503 26.53 10.90 -6.97
CA LYS A 503 26.99 12.02 -6.14
C LYS A 503 25.91 12.42 -5.11
N TYR A 504 24.67 12.54 -5.53
CA TYR A 504 23.55 12.93 -4.66
C TYR A 504 23.20 11.87 -3.63
N LEU A 505 23.36 10.59 -3.95
CA LEU A 505 23.12 9.48 -3.03
C LEU A 505 24.32 9.12 -2.14
N ASN A 506 25.42 9.88 -2.22
CA ASN A 506 26.67 9.60 -1.50
C ASN A 506 27.30 8.22 -1.78
N PHE A 507 26.97 7.58 -2.88
CA PHE A 507 27.57 6.28 -3.22
C PHE A 507 29.08 6.37 -3.45
N ASN A 508 29.57 7.53 -3.86
CA ASN A 508 30.99 7.79 -4.01
C ASN A 508 31.77 7.88 -2.69
N SER A 509 31.10 8.12 -1.57
CA SER A 509 31.71 8.18 -0.24
C SER A 509 31.90 6.81 0.38
N LEU A 510 31.05 5.85 0.00
CA LEU A 510 31.09 4.45 0.44
C LEU A 510 31.14 3.53 -0.80
N PRO A 511 32.25 3.54 -1.55
CA PRO A 511 32.37 2.80 -2.79
C PRO A 511 32.44 1.30 -2.54
N ASN A 512 31.98 0.54 -3.53
CA ASN A 512 32.05 -0.90 -3.56
C ASN A 512 32.75 -1.38 -4.83
N GLY A 513 33.87 -2.07 -4.66
CA GLY A 513 34.67 -2.61 -5.75
C GLY A 513 35.95 -1.83 -6.02
N ASN A 514 36.69 -2.27 -7.02
CA ASN A 514 37.94 -1.73 -7.49
C ASN A 514 37.87 -1.50 -9.00
N ASN A 515 38.62 -0.51 -9.50
CA ASN A 515 38.81 -0.34 -10.93
C ASN A 515 39.93 -1.29 -11.40
N VAL A 516 39.57 -2.26 -12.22
CA VAL A 516 40.52 -3.27 -12.73
C VAL A 516 40.64 -3.17 -14.24
N ILE A 517 41.81 -3.52 -14.76
CA ILE A 517 42.06 -3.65 -16.19
C ILE A 517 41.56 -5.01 -16.62
N VAL A 518 40.59 -5.04 -17.52
CA VAL A 518 39.93 -6.26 -18.03
C VAL A 518 40.34 -6.45 -19.48
N ALA A 519 40.98 -7.58 -19.79
CA ALA A 519 41.22 -8.00 -21.16
C ALA A 519 40.05 -8.91 -21.62
N ILE A 520 39.38 -8.54 -22.71
CA ILE A 520 38.37 -9.37 -23.35
C ILE A 520 39.02 -10.15 -24.46
N ALA A 521 39.46 -11.36 -24.14
CA ALA A 521 40.17 -12.21 -25.09
C ALA A 521 40.01 -13.69 -24.72
N THR A 522 40.15 -14.56 -25.70
CA THR A 522 40.30 -15.99 -25.46
C THR A 522 41.72 -16.27 -24.93
N TYR A 523 41.84 -16.95 -23.80
CA TYR A 523 43.14 -17.29 -23.24
C TYR A 523 43.11 -18.64 -22.54
N SER A 524 43.98 -19.56 -22.93
CA SER A 524 44.16 -20.91 -22.36
C SER A 524 42.93 -21.82 -22.27
N GLY A 525 41.75 -21.38 -22.69
CA GLY A 525 40.48 -22.13 -22.59
C GLY A 525 39.86 -22.18 -21.19
N TYR A 526 40.47 -21.56 -20.16
CA TYR A 526 39.94 -21.54 -18.79
C TYR A 526 39.10 -20.31 -18.48
N ASN A 527 38.82 -19.44 -19.45
CA ASN A 527 37.94 -18.28 -19.34
C ASN A 527 36.69 -18.42 -20.23
N GLN A 528 36.22 -19.65 -20.43
CA GLN A 528 35.01 -19.95 -21.18
C GLN A 528 33.77 -19.75 -20.31
N GLU A 529 32.63 -19.45 -20.96
CA GLU A 529 31.36 -19.15 -20.32
C GLU A 529 31.49 -18.01 -19.30
N ASP A 530 31.14 -18.21 -18.04
CA ASP A 530 31.23 -17.18 -16.99
C ASP A 530 32.57 -17.22 -16.21
N SER A 531 33.55 -17.94 -16.69
CA SER A 531 34.86 -18.07 -16.04
C SER A 531 35.71 -16.84 -16.23
N VAL A 532 36.50 -16.49 -15.21
CA VAL A 532 37.42 -15.37 -15.20
C VAL A 532 38.82 -15.84 -14.79
N ILE A 533 39.85 -15.38 -15.49
CA ILE A 533 41.22 -15.58 -15.10
C ILE A 533 41.76 -14.29 -14.46
N ILE A 534 42.35 -14.41 -13.28
CA ILE A 534 42.89 -13.26 -12.54
C ILE A 534 44.39 -13.39 -12.47
N ASN A 535 45.10 -12.29 -12.63
CA ASN A 535 46.57 -12.24 -12.52
C ASN A 535 46.99 -12.49 -11.05
N GLN A 536 47.82 -13.51 -10.81
CA GLN A 536 48.32 -13.87 -9.49
C GLN A 536 49.03 -12.72 -8.79
N SER A 537 49.93 -12.01 -9.49
CA SER A 537 50.65 -10.90 -8.91
C SER A 537 49.76 -9.71 -8.53
N ALA A 538 48.60 -9.55 -9.16
CA ALA A 538 47.63 -8.56 -8.75
C ALA A 538 46.95 -8.95 -7.40
N ILE A 539 46.68 -10.24 -7.21
CA ILE A 539 46.17 -10.76 -5.94
C ILE A 539 47.20 -10.60 -4.84
N ASP A 540 48.47 -10.94 -5.11
CA ASP A 540 49.58 -10.80 -4.16
C ASP A 540 49.79 -9.34 -3.72
N ARG A 541 49.42 -8.38 -4.58
CA ARG A 541 49.42 -6.94 -4.27
C ARG A 541 48.18 -6.45 -3.56
N GLY A 542 47.21 -7.33 -3.27
CA GLY A 542 46.02 -7.02 -2.49
C GLY A 542 44.75 -6.73 -3.30
N LEU A 543 44.68 -7.10 -4.59
CA LEU A 543 43.47 -6.98 -5.36
C LEU A 543 42.36 -7.83 -4.71
N PHE A 544 41.19 -7.24 -4.49
CA PHE A 544 40.00 -7.84 -3.82
C PHE A 544 40.27 -8.34 -2.40
N SER A 545 41.34 -7.92 -1.76
CA SER A 545 41.59 -8.21 -0.35
C SER A 545 40.46 -7.63 0.51
N SER A 546 39.86 -8.45 1.35
CA SER A 546 38.74 -8.05 2.22
C SER A 546 38.88 -8.66 3.59
N THR A 547 38.28 -8.00 4.59
CA THR A 547 38.13 -8.55 5.94
C THR A 547 36.70 -9.02 6.15
N PHE A 548 36.57 -10.24 6.64
CA PHE A 548 35.30 -10.83 7.05
C PHE A 548 35.14 -10.71 8.55
N TYR A 549 34.09 -10.04 9.00
CA TYR A 549 33.72 -9.92 10.40
C TYR A 549 32.51 -10.82 10.67
N ARG A 550 32.60 -11.58 11.75
CA ARG A 550 31.49 -12.38 12.24
C ARG A 550 31.31 -12.16 13.75
N THR A 551 30.09 -11.89 14.15
CA THR A 551 29.75 -11.69 15.57
C THR A 551 29.09 -12.95 16.10
N TYR A 552 29.62 -13.47 17.20
CA TYR A 552 29.02 -14.52 18.00
C TYR A 552 28.49 -13.86 19.27
N LYS A 553 27.22 -14.10 19.58
CA LYS A 553 26.58 -13.59 20.78
C LYS A 553 25.95 -14.76 21.52
N ASP A 554 26.29 -14.88 22.79
CA ASP A 554 25.68 -15.86 23.68
C ASP A 554 25.49 -15.25 25.07
N GLU A 555 24.64 -15.83 25.91
CA GLU A 555 24.37 -15.36 27.25
C GLU A 555 24.14 -16.53 28.21
N GLU A 556 24.63 -16.38 29.44
CA GLU A 556 24.32 -17.32 30.49
C GLU A 556 22.86 -17.20 30.90
N GLN A 557 22.12 -18.30 30.81
CA GLN A 557 20.69 -18.34 31.13
C GLN A 557 20.44 -19.31 32.29
N LYS A 558 19.47 -18.95 33.13
CA LYS A 558 18.97 -19.82 34.17
C LYS A 558 17.56 -20.29 33.85
N ASN A 559 17.38 -21.59 33.76
CA ASN A 559 16.05 -22.16 33.59
C ASN A 559 15.30 -22.08 34.92
N GLN A 560 14.24 -21.29 34.98
CA GLN A 560 13.44 -21.08 36.20
C GLN A 560 12.66 -22.31 36.64
N ILE A 561 12.42 -23.28 35.77
CA ILE A 561 11.64 -24.49 36.05
C ILE A 561 12.54 -25.60 36.58
N THR A 562 13.67 -25.87 35.91
CA THR A 562 14.59 -26.96 36.29
C THR A 562 15.69 -26.49 37.23
N GLY A 563 15.94 -25.18 37.32
CA GLY A 563 17.03 -24.62 38.10
C GLY A 563 18.41 -24.74 37.47
N ASP A 564 18.49 -25.33 36.26
CA ASP A 564 19.75 -25.48 35.54
C ASP A 564 20.27 -24.11 35.09
N GLU A 565 21.57 -23.93 35.21
CA GLU A 565 22.27 -22.71 34.78
C GLU A 565 23.26 -23.03 33.68
N ASP A 566 23.13 -22.33 32.54
CA ASP A 566 24.13 -22.34 31.48
C ASP A 566 25.31 -21.46 31.91
N LYS A 567 26.53 -21.96 31.82
CA LYS A 567 27.74 -21.21 32.20
C LYS A 567 28.80 -21.30 31.11
N PHE A 568 29.48 -20.19 30.89
CA PHE A 568 30.65 -20.19 30.03
C PHE A 568 31.76 -21.00 30.65
N CYS A 569 32.19 -22.07 30.02
CA CYS A 569 33.28 -22.92 30.47
C CYS A 569 34.15 -23.37 29.30
N LYS A 570 35.36 -23.82 29.61
CA LYS A 570 36.20 -24.50 28.64
C LYS A 570 35.55 -25.82 28.23
N PRO A 571 35.58 -26.20 26.92
CA PRO A 571 35.02 -27.47 26.48
C PRO A 571 35.76 -28.64 27.11
N ASP A 572 35.04 -29.67 27.51
CA ASP A 572 35.62 -30.93 27.99
C ASP A 572 36.21 -31.69 26.80
N ILE A 573 37.52 -31.76 26.76
CA ILE A 573 38.30 -32.37 25.68
C ILE A 573 37.88 -33.83 25.41
N ASN A 574 37.44 -34.55 26.46
CA ASN A 574 37.04 -35.94 26.34
C ASN A 574 35.64 -36.14 25.73
N LYS A 575 34.83 -35.08 25.64
CA LYS A 575 33.48 -35.09 25.08
C LYS A 575 33.42 -34.48 23.69
N LEU A 576 34.54 -33.97 23.15
CA LEU A 576 34.59 -33.41 21.83
C LEU A 576 34.56 -34.49 20.74
N LEU A 577 33.59 -34.40 19.80
CA LEU A 577 33.51 -35.28 18.63
C LEU A 577 34.69 -35.11 17.66
N TYR A 578 35.37 -33.96 17.71
CA TYR A 578 36.55 -33.65 16.90
C TYR A 578 37.68 -33.09 17.77
N PRO A 579 38.89 -33.73 17.77
CA PRO A 579 39.98 -33.26 18.59
C PRO A 579 40.63 -32.02 17.95
N LYS A 580 40.29 -30.88 18.38
CA LYS A 580 41.05 -29.62 18.46
C LYS A 580 40.14 -28.38 18.39
N PRO A 581 39.84 -27.75 19.50
CA PRO A 581 39.76 -26.30 19.49
C PRO A 581 41.17 -25.75 19.57
N THR A 582 41.75 -25.32 18.47
CA THR A 582 42.88 -24.39 18.48
C THR A 582 42.28 -23.03 18.83
N LEU A 583 42.43 -22.62 20.04
CA LEU A 583 42.44 -21.21 20.43
C LEU A 583 43.87 -20.77 20.55
#